data_0b43c10c3163068fec105a2427b6a406
#
_entry.id   0b43c10c3163068fec105a2427b6a406
#
_cell.length_a   1.000
_cell.length_b   1.000
_cell.length_c   1.000
_cell.angle_alpha   90.00
_cell.angle_beta   90.00
_cell.angle_gamma   90.00
#
_symmetry.space_group_name_H-M   'P 1'
#
loop_
_entity.id
_entity.type
_entity.pdbx_description
1 polymer ?
#
loop_
_entity_poly.entity_id
_entity_poly.type
_entity_poly.pdbx_seq_one_letter_code
_entity_poly.pdbx_strand_id
1 'polypeptide(L)'
;MNIGIVCYPTFGGSGVVATELGKALAKKGHQIHFISYQQPVRLDSFHENIWYHEVNVSDYPLFDYQPYELVLASKLVDVVKYAKLDLLHVHYAIPHASAAYMAQQILKTEGINIPFITTLHGTDITLVGKDASFEPVITFAINQSNAVTAVSESLKKDTLDHFKINRSIEAIPNFICIDGCETPEIDSELKRNIAPNGEKILAHVSNFRPVKRVCDVVKIFAKVREQMPCKLLLIGDGPDRHVAETFCRERGISEDLIILGKVKDTQHVLGIADLFLLPSEFESFGLAALEAMAVGVPVISSNTGGIPEVNEDKFSGYLSNVGDVEDMAKNALSLLQNEEKLIQFKEQAFGQAKKFDILNVLPIYEKLYKRVMEHPSTF
;
A
#
# COMPACT_ATOMS: atom_id res chain seq x y z
N MET A 1 0.76 25.37 3.68
CA MET A 1 1.85 24.78 4.49
C MET A 1 2.91 24.24 3.56
N ASN A 2 4.17 24.30 4.00
CA ASN A 2 5.31 23.68 3.34
C ASN A 2 5.60 22.34 4.03
N ILE A 3 5.34 21.23 3.36
CA ILE A 3 5.34 19.89 3.97
C ILE A 3 6.45 19.04 3.34
N GLY A 4 7.34 18.52 4.17
CA GLY A 4 8.31 17.51 3.73
C GLY A 4 7.74 16.11 3.85
N ILE A 5 7.66 15.36 2.75
CA ILE A 5 7.22 13.96 2.73
C ILE A 5 8.42 13.05 2.49
N VAL A 6 8.67 12.13 3.43
CA VAL A 6 9.74 11.15 3.34
C VAL A 6 9.14 9.77 3.13
N CYS A 7 9.48 9.12 2.02
CA CYS A 7 8.92 7.82 1.67
C CYS A 7 9.90 6.97 0.84
N TYR A 8 9.63 5.68 0.73
CA TYR A 8 10.30 4.83 -0.24
C TYR A 8 9.75 5.10 -1.65
N PRO A 9 10.62 5.28 -2.65
CA PRO A 9 10.21 5.59 -4.04
C PRO A 9 9.82 4.34 -4.83
N THR A 10 9.13 3.39 -4.21
CA THR A 10 8.88 2.06 -4.79
C THR A 10 7.46 1.93 -5.32
N PHE A 11 7.23 0.92 -6.18
CA PHE A 11 5.87 0.48 -6.59
C PHE A 11 5.04 -0.11 -5.43
N GLY A 12 5.63 -0.26 -4.23
CA GLY A 12 4.92 -0.76 -3.06
C GLY A 12 3.86 0.22 -2.56
N GLY A 13 2.84 -0.32 -1.88
CA GLY A 13 1.67 0.45 -1.44
C GLY A 13 2.00 1.71 -0.64
N SER A 14 3.01 1.69 0.22
CA SER A 14 3.41 2.87 1.01
C SER A 14 3.94 4.02 0.17
N GLY A 15 4.77 3.71 -0.87
CA GLY A 15 5.29 4.74 -1.78
C GLY A 15 4.18 5.35 -2.63
N VAL A 16 3.23 4.53 -3.07
CA VAL A 16 2.04 4.99 -3.82
C VAL A 16 1.19 5.92 -2.95
N VAL A 17 0.84 5.48 -1.73
CA VAL A 17 0.02 6.28 -0.79
C VAL A 17 0.70 7.61 -0.46
N ALA A 18 1.99 7.60 -0.13
CA ALA A 18 2.72 8.84 0.16
C ALA A 18 2.72 9.82 -1.03
N THR A 19 2.90 9.30 -2.24
CA THR A 19 2.94 10.13 -3.45
C THR A 19 1.57 10.72 -3.78
N GLU A 20 0.52 9.91 -3.75
CA GLU A 20 -0.85 10.37 -4.03
C GLU A 20 -1.35 11.34 -2.95
N LEU A 21 -0.99 11.13 -1.66
CA LEU A 21 -1.27 12.08 -0.59
C LEU A 21 -0.61 13.44 -0.89
N GLY A 22 0.67 13.44 -1.25
CA GLY A 22 1.39 14.67 -1.57
C GLY A 22 0.80 15.39 -2.79
N LYS A 23 0.43 14.67 -3.84
CA LYS A 23 -0.25 15.25 -5.02
C LYS A 23 -1.60 15.87 -4.65
N ALA A 24 -2.39 15.20 -3.82
CA ALA A 24 -3.68 15.72 -3.36
C ALA A 24 -3.52 16.97 -2.49
N LEU A 25 -2.54 17.00 -1.59
CA LEU A 25 -2.20 18.18 -0.79
C LEU A 25 -1.73 19.34 -1.67
N ALA A 26 -0.90 19.08 -2.68
CA ALA A 26 -0.45 20.10 -3.62
C ALA A 26 -1.62 20.74 -4.41
N LYS A 27 -2.59 19.94 -4.84
CA LYS A 27 -3.85 20.43 -5.46
C LYS A 27 -4.66 21.33 -4.51
N LYS A 28 -4.49 21.19 -3.19
CA LYS A 28 -5.10 22.06 -2.17
C LYS A 28 -4.27 23.33 -1.88
N GLY A 29 -3.15 23.53 -2.60
CA GLY A 29 -2.28 24.70 -2.45
C GLY A 29 -1.21 24.56 -1.38
N HIS A 30 -0.97 23.37 -0.84
CA HIS A 30 0.19 23.10 -0.01
C HIS A 30 1.44 22.97 -0.88
N GLN A 31 2.60 23.38 -0.36
CA GLN A 31 3.89 23.15 -1.00
C GLN A 31 4.48 21.83 -0.49
N ILE A 32 4.73 20.90 -1.37
CA ILE A 32 5.12 19.53 -1.04
C ILE A 32 6.55 19.28 -1.50
N HIS A 33 7.36 18.81 -0.58
CA HIS A 33 8.77 18.50 -0.80
C HIS A 33 8.98 16.99 -0.55
N PHE A 34 9.06 16.20 -1.63
CA PHE A 34 9.41 14.78 -1.52
C PHE A 34 10.91 14.64 -1.30
N ILE A 35 11.30 13.86 -0.28
CA ILE A 35 12.68 13.61 0.09
C ILE A 35 12.91 12.10 0.09
N SER A 36 13.69 11.60 -0.86
CA SER A 36 13.88 10.17 -1.10
C SER A 36 15.16 9.92 -1.92
N TYR A 37 15.67 8.68 -1.94
CA TYR A 37 16.87 8.32 -2.70
C TYR A 37 16.65 8.17 -4.21
N GLN A 38 15.41 8.14 -4.66
CA GLN A 38 15.00 8.18 -6.07
C GLN A 38 13.65 8.90 -6.16
N GLN A 39 13.33 9.42 -7.35
CA GLN A 39 12.02 10.01 -7.59
C GLN A 39 10.92 8.98 -7.36
N PRO A 40 9.87 9.32 -6.57
CA PRO A 40 8.73 8.44 -6.37
C PRO A 40 8.08 8.01 -7.69
N VAL A 41 7.73 6.72 -7.79
CA VAL A 41 7.31 6.10 -9.06
C VAL A 41 6.10 6.78 -9.72
N ARG A 42 5.15 7.27 -8.92
CA ARG A 42 3.95 7.99 -9.41
C ARG A 42 4.16 9.50 -9.54
N LEU A 43 5.37 10.00 -9.34
CA LEU A 43 5.75 11.40 -9.59
C LEU A 43 6.47 11.49 -10.94
N ASP A 44 5.82 11.09 -12.01
CA ASP A 44 6.37 10.92 -13.37
C ASP A 44 6.17 12.13 -14.29
N SER A 45 5.45 13.15 -13.83
CA SER A 45 5.17 14.39 -14.57
C SER A 45 5.37 15.62 -13.69
N PHE A 46 5.43 16.78 -14.33
CA PHE A 46 5.44 18.06 -13.62
C PHE A 46 4.12 18.25 -12.86
N HIS A 47 4.25 18.63 -11.61
CA HIS A 47 3.12 19.02 -10.75
C HIS A 47 3.41 20.37 -10.13
N GLU A 48 2.47 21.28 -10.20
CA GLU A 48 2.52 22.55 -9.50
C GLU A 48 2.59 22.31 -7.99
N ASN A 49 3.39 23.11 -7.28
CA ASN A 49 3.61 23.02 -5.83
C ASN A 49 4.27 21.71 -5.34
N ILE A 50 4.98 20.99 -6.20
CA ILE A 50 5.72 19.79 -5.80
C ILE A 50 7.19 19.91 -6.19
N TRP A 51 8.08 19.63 -5.23
CA TRP A 51 9.52 19.56 -5.40
C TRP A 51 10.04 18.20 -5.00
N TYR A 52 11.10 17.75 -5.63
CA TYR A 52 11.81 16.53 -5.30
C TYR A 52 13.24 16.83 -4.86
N HIS A 53 13.66 16.23 -3.76
CA HIS A 53 14.99 16.35 -3.18
C HIS A 53 15.61 14.96 -3.07
N GLU A 54 16.64 14.71 -3.86
CA GLU A 54 17.34 13.44 -3.85
C GLU A 54 18.25 13.31 -2.63
N VAL A 55 18.18 12.16 -1.99
CA VAL A 55 19.10 11.72 -0.92
C VAL A 55 20.17 10.86 -1.57
N ASN A 56 21.29 11.49 -1.93
CA ASN A 56 22.37 10.81 -2.59
C ASN A 56 23.41 10.33 -1.56
N VAL A 57 23.57 9.02 -1.43
CA VAL A 57 24.56 8.41 -0.55
C VAL A 57 25.83 8.18 -1.35
N SER A 58 26.90 8.90 -0.98
CA SER A 58 28.21 8.71 -1.61
C SER A 58 28.81 7.36 -1.24
N ASP A 59 29.37 6.71 -2.23
CA ASP A 59 30.13 5.48 -2.05
C ASP A 59 31.48 5.79 -1.41
N TYR A 60 31.69 5.31 -0.19
CA TYR A 60 32.94 5.50 0.54
C TYR A 60 33.52 4.14 0.93
N PRO A 61 34.77 3.83 0.55
CA PRO A 61 35.33 2.47 0.67
C PRO A 61 35.40 1.89 2.09
N LEU A 62 35.33 2.73 3.12
CA LEU A 62 35.33 2.27 4.52
C LEU A 62 33.94 1.94 5.07
N PHE A 63 32.86 2.17 4.30
CA PHE A 63 31.53 1.78 4.68
C PHE A 63 31.16 0.44 4.05
N ASP A 64 31.13 -0.62 4.83
CA ASP A 64 30.58 -1.92 4.39
C ASP A 64 29.11 -1.81 4.01
N TYR A 65 28.38 -0.87 4.65
CA TYR A 65 26.98 -0.55 4.38
C TYR A 65 26.80 0.94 4.16
N GLN A 66 26.03 1.31 3.15
CA GLN A 66 25.72 2.71 2.88
C GLN A 66 24.92 3.32 4.05
N PRO A 67 25.38 4.41 4.67
CA PRO A 67 24.73 5.02 5.85
C PRO A 67 23.55 5.90 5.45
N TYR A 68 22.56 5.30 4.77
CA TYR A 68 21.39 6.01 4.23
C TYR A 68 20.69 6.89 5.26
N GLU A 69 20.46 6.37 6.46
CA GLU A 69 19.73 7.07 7.53
C GLU A 69 20.44 8.36 7.97
N LEU A 70 21.77 8.34 8.07
CA LEU A 70 22.56 9.51 8.44
C LEU A 70 22.55 10.57 7.33
N VAL A 71 22.65 10.14 6.07
CA VAL A 71 22.59 11.05 4.92
C VAL A 71 21.18 11.64 4.79
N LEU A 72 20.14 10.84 5.03
CA LEU A 72 18.75 11.31 5.06
C LEU A 72 18.56 12.36 6.14
N ALA A 73 19.05 12.13 7.37
CA ALA A 73 18.96 13.11 8.46
C ALA A 73 19.62 14.45 8.07
N SER A 74 20.83 14.41 7.49
CA SER A 74 21.51 15.61 7.00
C SER A 74 20.73 16.31 5.88
N LYS A 75 20.16 15.55 4.93
CA LYS A 75 19.33 16.10 3.86
C LYS A 75 18.05 16.75 4.37
N LEU A 76 17.43 16.15 5.40
CA LEU A 76 16.25 16.74 6.06
C LEU A 76 16.57 18.08 6.69
N VAL A 77 17.72 18.22 7.39
CA VAL A 77 18.18 19.50 7.94
C VAL A 77 18.31 20.56 6.87
N ASP A 78 18.95 20.21 5.76
CA ASP A 78 19.13 21.12 4.61
C ASP A 78 17.81 21.56 4.00
N VAL A 79 16.91 20.62 3.68
CA VAL A 79 15.62 20.92 3.07
C VAL A 79 14.70 21.72 3.99
N VAL A 80 14.67 21.40 5.29
CA VAL A 80 13.87 22.17 6.27
C VAL A 80 14.30 23.62 6.27
N LYS A 81 15.61 23.89 6.27
CA LYS A 81 16.15 25.26 6.28
C LYS A 81 15.91 25.99 4.96
N TYR A 82 16.22 25.34 3.84
CA TYR A 82 16.13 25.92 2.51
C TYR A 82 14.69 26.18 2.07
N ALA A 83 13.80 25.18 2.19
CA ALA A 83 12.41 25.26 1.80
C ALA A 83 11.50 25.82 2.90
N LYS A 84 12.04 26.13 4.09
CA LYS A 84 11.27 26.62 5.25
C LYS A 84 10.07 25.72 5.54
N LEU A 85 10.31 24.43 5.70
CA LEU A 85 9.25 23.47 5.98
C LEU A 85 8.56 23.76 7.31
N ASP A 86 7.25 23.59 7.32
CA ASP A 86 6.42 23.73 8.52
C ASP A 86 6.38 22.42 9.32
N LEU A 87 6.37 21.26 8.61
CA LEU A 87 6.36 19.94 9.22
C LEU A 87 7.00 18.88 8.31
N LEU A 88 7.38 17.75 8.91
CA LEU A 88 7.79 16.54 8.20
C LEU A 88 6.72 15.47 8.38
N HIS A 89 6.32 14.82 7.28
CA HIS A 89 5.52 13.61 7.32
C HIS A 89 6.35 12.46 6.78
N VAL A 90 6.71 11.53 7.67
CA VAL A 90 7.57 10.40 7.33
C VAL A 90 6.79 9.10 7.34
N HIS A 91 7.04 8.26 6.36
CA HIS A 91 6.44 6.95 6.20
C HIS A 91 7.43 5.88 6.67
N TYR A 92 7.06 5.07 7.65
CA TYR A 92 7.85 4.09 8.42
C TYR A 92 8.59 4.63 9.65
N ALA A 93 8.59 3.82 10.70
CA ALA A 93 9.33 4.09 11.93
C ALA A 93 10.84 4.11 11.69
N ILE A 94 11.35 3.18 10.90
CA ILE A 94 12.75 3.11 10.48
C ILE A 94 12.84 2.95 8.95
N PRO A 95 13.81 3.57 8.29
CA PRO A 95 14.80 4.53 8.82
C PRO A 95 14.28 5.98 8.85
N HIS A 96 13.02 6.22 8.46
CA HIS A 96 12.55 7.57 8.17
C HIS A 96 12.24 8.38 9.44
N ALA A 97 11.53 7.80 10.42
CA ALA A 97 11.23 8.54 11.65
C ALA A 97 12.49 8.73 12.54
N SER A 98 13.39 7.74 12.57
CA SER A 98 14.66 7.88 13.28
C SER A 98 15.55 8.96 12.66
N ALA A 99 15.62 9.05 11.33
CA ALA A 99 16.31 10.13 10.63
C ALA A 99 15.66 11.50 10.87
N ALA A 100 14.32 11.56 10.87
CA ALA A 100 13.57 12.80 11.14
C ALA A 100 13.81 13.30 12.57
N TYR A 101 13.82 12.39 13.55
CA TYR A 101 14.17 12.74 14.93
C TYR A 101 15.59 13.30 15.02
N MET A 102 16.57 12.66 14.40
CA MET A 102 17.96 13.15 14.38
C MET A 102 18.02 14.56 13.74
N ALA A 103 17.37 14.76 12.60
CA ALA A 103 17.29 16.07 11.94
C ALA A 103 16.62 17.12 12.85
N GLN A 104 15.55 16.77 13.55
CA GLN A 104 14.86 17.63 14.50
C GLN A 104 15.81 18.07 15.63
N GLN A 105 16.61 17.13 16.20
CA GLN A 105 17.56 17.46 17.26
C GLN A 105 18.68 18.39 16.77
N ILE A 106 19.21 18.17 15.56
CA ILE A 106 20.21 19.07 14.95
C ILE A 106 19.61 20.47 14.77
N LEU A 107 18.42 20.57 14.16
CA LEU A 107 17.74 21.85 13.93
C LEU A 107 17.45 22.61 15.22
N LYS A 108 17.09 21.89 16.28
CA LYS A 108 16.84 22.47 17.60
C LYS A 108 18.08 23.16 18.18
N THR A 109 19.30 22.69 17.91
CA THR A 109 20.52 23.37 18.30
C THR A 109 20.73 24.74 17.63
N GLU A 110 20.06 24.93 16.49
CA GLU A 110 20.06 26.18 15.71
C GLU A 110 18.79 27.03 15.97
N GLY A 111 17.95 26.64 16.96
CA GLY A 111 16.72 27.35 17.33
C GLY A 111 15.53 27.08 16.39
N ILE A 112 15.62 26.10 15.51
CA ILE A 112 14.56 25.70 14.59
C ILE A 112 13.80 24.51 15.17
N ASN A 113 12.50 24.66 15.39
CA ASN A 113 11.62 23.61 15.86
C ASN A 113 10.75 23.11 14.69
N ILE A 114 10.94 21.88 14.29
CA ILE A 114 10.16 21.21 13.22
C ILE A 114 9.44 20.00 13.81
N PRO A 115 8.10 19.94 13.79
CA PRO A 115 7.39 18.72 14.16
C PRO A 115 7.48 17.68 13.06
N PHE A 116 7.41 16.39 13.46
CA PHE A 116 7.28 15.30 12.48
C PHE A 116 6.19 14.31 12.86
N ILE A 117 5.51 13.81 11.83
CA ILE A 117 4.44 12.82 11.91
C ILE A 117 4.96 11.53 11.30
N THR A 118 4.67 10.39 11.91
CA THR A 118 5.05 9.07 11.40
C THR A 118 3.82 8.27 11.02
N THR A 119 3.74 7.81 9.76
CA THR A 119 2.75 6.83 9.33
C THR A 119 3.37 5.44 9.25
N LEU A 120 2.80 4.50 10.01
CA LEU A 120 3.19 3.09 10.03
C LEU A 120 2.48 2.34 8.91
N HIS A 121 3.23 1.50 8.16
CA HIS A 121 2.71 0.77 7.01
C HIS A 121 2.70 -0.76 7.18
N GLY A 122 3.30 -1.26 8.24
CA GLY A 122 3.26 -2.66 8.63
C GLY A 122 4.58 -3.41 8.48
N THR A 123 5.35 -3.24 7.41
CA THR A 123 6.65 -3.93 7.26
C THR A 123 7.60 -3.61 8.40
N ASP A 124 7.61 -2.36 8.84
CA ASP A 124 8.36 -1.86 9.99
C ASP A 124 7.91 -2.47 11.33
N ILE A 125 6.67 -2.90 11.43
CA ILE A 125 6.07 -3.44 12.65
C ILE A 125 6.07 -4.97 12.64
N THR A 126 5.53 -5.59 11.59
CA THR A 126 5.21 -7.02 11.58
C THR A 126 6.32 -7.91 11.02
N LEU A 127 7.24 -7.35 10.22
CA LEU A 127 8.37 -8.07 9.65
C LEU A 127 9.69 -7.67 10.32
N VAL A 128 10.11 -6.41 10.13
CA VAL A 128 11.38 -5.93 10.67
C VAL A 128 11.29 -5.75 12.19
N GLY A 129 10.17 -5.26 12.70
CA GLY A 129 9.95 -5.00 14.11
C GLY A 129 9.93 -6.25 15.00
N LYS A 130 9.74 -7.44 14.42
CA LYS A 130 9.85 -8.72 15.16
C LYS A 130 11.29 -9.14 15.43
N ASP A 131 12.26 -8.54 14.76
CA ASP A 131 13.67 -8.76 15.04
C ASP A 131 14.11 -7.87 16.24
N ALA A 132 14.55 -8.51 17.32
CA ALA A 132 14.97 -7.83 18.55
C ALA A 132 16.09 -6.81 18.34
N SER A 133 16.85 -6.89 17.25
CA SER A 133 17.89 -5.92 16.92
C SER A 133 17.33 -4.55 16.51
N PHE A 134 16.10 -4.47 16.00
CA PHE A 134 15.45 -3.23 15.56
C PHE A 134 14.43 -2.69 16.56
N GLU A 135 13.89 -3.55 17.46
CA GLU A 135 12.81 -3.18 18.38
C GLU A 135 13.10 -1.90 19.18
N PRO A 136 14.30 -1.71 19.81
CA PRO A 136 14.57 -0.52 20.61
C PRO A 136 14.51 0.78 19.79
N VAL A 137 15.01 0.76 18.55
CA VAL A 137 15.01 1.93 17.67
C VAL A 137 13.62 2.24 17.16
N ILE A 138 12.84 1.22 16.80
CA ILE A 138 11.44 1.37 16.36
C ILE A 138 10.60 1.96 17.49
N THR A 139 10.66 1.36 18.69
CA THR A 139 9.96 1.86 19.87
C THR A 139 10.32 3.31 20.18
N PHE A 140 11.61 3.64 20.12
CA PHE A 140 12.09 5.00 20.34
C PHE A 140 11.56 5.96 19.27
N ALA A 141 11.72 5.64 17.99
CA ALA A 141 11.31 6.51 16.88
C ALA A 141 9.82 6.82 16.91
N ILE A 142 8.97 5.80 17.18
CA ILE A 142 7.52 5.99 17.34
C ILE A 142 7.23 6.92 18.53
N ASN A 143 7.86 6.70 19.67
CA ASN A 143 7.63 7.50 20.89
C ASN A 143 8.16 8.94 20.78
N GLN A 144 9.08 9.24 19.88
CA GLN A 144 9.60 10.60 19.64
C GLN A 144 8.81 11.38 18.58
N SER A 145 7.95 10.70 17.82
CA SER A 145 7.10 11.36 16.83
C SER A 145 6.10 12.32 17.48
N ASN A 146 5.85 13.48 16.88
CA ASN A 146 4.84 14.43 17.38
C ASN A 146 3.41 13.89 17.20
N ALA A 147 3.16 13.09 16.16
CA ALA A 147 1.95 12.29 16.04
C ALA A 147 2.29 10.99 15.29
N VAL A 148 1.50 9.95 15.52
CA VAL A 148 1.68 8.64 14.90
C VAL A 148 0.37 8.19 14.30
N THR A 149 0.42 7.73 13.05
CA THR A 149 -0.73 7.10 12.40
C THR A 149 -0.41 5.68 11.97
N ALA A 150 -1.42 4.84 11.90
CA ALA A 150 -1.35 3.50 11.33
C ALA A 150 -2.41 3.37 10.23
N VAL A 151 -2.11 2.58 9.21
CA VAL A 151 -2.98 2.44 8.02
C VAL A 151 -4.24 1.61 8.27
N SER A 152 -4.39 1.02 9.45
CA SER A 152 -5.56 0.24 9.87
C SER A 152 -5.64 0.16 11.40
N GLU A 153 -6.81 -0.13 11.94
CA GLU A 153 -6.97 -0.43 13.37
C GLU A 153 -6.22 -1.72 13.75
N SER A 154 -6.19 -2.70 12.84
CA SER A 154 -5.39 -3.92 13.03
C SER A 154 -3.90 -3.61 13.23
N LEU A 155 -3.30 -2.80 12.36
CA LEU A 155 -1.89 -2.44 12.48
C LEU A 155 -1.62 -1.60 13.74
N LYS A 156 -2.51 -0.69 14.09
CA LYS A 156 -2.45 0.06 15.35
C LYS A 156 -2.42 -0.88 16.55
N LYS A 157 -3.33 -1.86 16.58
CA LYS A 157 -3.38 -2.87 17.65
C LYS A 157 -2.08 -3.68 17.70
N ASP A 158 -1.63 -4.21 16.56
CA ASP A 158 -0.39 -4.98 16.48
C ASP A 158 0.82 -4.15 16.99
N THR A 159 0.86 -2.85 16.69
CA THR A 159 1.91 -1.96 17.18
C THR A 159 1.88 -1.83 18.70
N LEU A 160 0.70 -1.60 19.29
CA LEU A 160 0.53 -1.47 20.73
C LEU A 160 0.78 -2.78 21.49
N ASP A 161 0.49 -3.91 20.87
CA ASP A 161 0.69 -5.24 21.47
C ASP A 161 2.17 -5.67 21.48
N HIS A 162 2.96 -5.22 20.47
CA HIS A 162 4.36 -5.63 20.31
C HIS A 162 5.39 -4.65 20.87
N PHE A 163 5.06 -3.36 20.95
CA PHE A 163 6.01 -2.31 21.36
C PHE A 163 5.50 -1.53 22.57
N LYS A 164 6.43 -1.06 23.41
CA LYS A 164 6.11 -0.19 24.55
C LYS A 164 5.86 1.24 24.08
N ILE A 165 4.71 1.48 23.49
CA ILE A 165 4.32 2.78 22.97
C ILE A 165 3.60 3.60 24.05
N ASN A 166 4.06 4.83 24.26
CA ASN A 166 3.48 5.81 25.19
C ASN A 166 2.76 6.97 24.45
N ARG A 167 2.61 6.86 23.12
CA ARG A 167 1.91 7.81 22.26
C ARG A 167 0.59 7.25 21.82
N SER A 168 -0.38 8.13 21.58
CA SER A 168 -1.59 7.73 20.87
C SER A 168 -1.29 7.46 19.40
N ILE A 169 -1.85 6.37 18.86
CA ILE A 169 -1.80 6.06 17.44
C ILE A 169 -3.19 6.26 16.86
N GLU A 170 -3.31 7.07 15.80
CA GLU A 170 -4.56 7.25 15.07
C GLU A 170 -4.59 6.29 13.87
N ALA A 171 -5.68 5.55 13.70
CA ALA A 171 -5.87 4.80 12.48
C ALA A 171 -6.42 5.74 11.39
N ILE A 172 -5.60 5.97 10.36
CA ILE A 172 -6.01 6.68 9.14
C ILE A 172 -5.83 5.71 7.98
N PRO A 173 -6.91 5.23 7.35
CA PRO A 173 -6.82 4.20 6.34
C PRO A 173 -6.03 4.67 5.13
N ASN A 174 -5.38 3.75 4.43
CA ASN A 174 -4.93 4.01 3.07
C ASN A 174 -6.15 4.31 2.19
N PHE A 175 -5.90 4.93 1.06
CA PHE A 175 -6.93 5.44 0.18
C PHE A 175 -6.62 5.13 -1.28
N ILE A 176 -7.60 5.37 -2.11
CA ILE A 176 -7.51 5.31 -3.56
C ILE A 176 -7.99 6.64 -4.15
N CYS A 177 -7.48 7.00 -5.32
CA CYS A 177 -8.00 8.13 -6.08
C CYS A 177 -9.02 7.58 -7.08
N ILE A 178 -10.30 7.88 -6.86
CA ILE A 178 -11.38 7.53 -7.78
C ILE A 178 -11.64 8.77 -8.62
N ASP A 179 -11.10 8.82 -9.84
CA ASP A 179 -11.20 10.00 -10.74
C ASP A 179 -12.63 10.21 -11.25
N GLY A 180 -13.56 10.59 -10.37
CA GLY A 180 -14.89 11.09 -10.72
C GLY A 180 -15.78 10.19 -11.62
N CYS A 181 -15.30 9.03 -12.04
CA CYS A 181 -16.04 8.08 -12.85
C CYS A 181 -17.11 7.38 -12.02
N GLU A 182 -18.36 7.44 -12.47
CA GLU A 182 -19.45 6.70 -11.84
C GLU A 182 -19.30 5.18 -12.06
N THR A 183 -18.64 4.77 -13.12
CA THR A 183 -18.32 3.37 -13.45
C THR A 183 -16.96 3.30 -14.16
N PRO A 184 -16.09 2.36 -13.78
CA PRO A 184 -14.82 2.15 -14.49
C PRO A 184 -15.07 1.73 -15.95
N GLU A 185 -14.34 2.35 -16.87
CA GLU A 185 -14.37 1.95 -18.28
C GLU A 185 -13.60 0.64 -18.46
N ILE A 186 -14.28 -0.38 -18.97
CA ILE A 186 -13.67 -1.69 -19.21
C ILE A 186 -13.02 -1.69 -20.59
N ASP A 187 -11.71 -1.94 -20.64
CA ASP A 187 -11.00 -2.18 -21.90
C ASP A 187 -11.46 -3.50 -22.53
N SER A 188 -12.46 -3.40 -23.39
CA SER A 188 -13.06 -4.55 -24.05
C SER A 188 -12.13 -5.23 -25.07
N GLU A 189 -11.12 -4.54 -25.60
CA GLU A 189 -10.12 -5.11 -26.48
C GLU A 189 -9.10 -5.93 -25.68
N LEU A 190 -8.56 -5.39 -24.59
CA LEU A 190 -7.70 -6.12 -23.69
C LEU A 190 -8.40 -7.36 -23.13
N LYS A 191 -9.67 -7.24 -22.72
CA LYS A 191 -10.47 -8.37 -22.23
C LYS A 191 -10.59 -9.47 -23.28
N ARG A 192 -10.89 -9.13 -24.54
CA ARG A 192 -10.97 -10.11 -25.65
C ARG A 192 -9.63 -10.78 -25.95
N ASN A 193 -8.53 -10.04 -25.84
CA ASN A 193 -7.20 -10.59 -26.07
C ASN A 193 -6.80 -11.62 -25.00
N ILE A 194 -7.22 -11.40 -23.75
CA ILE A 194 -6.92 -12.28 -22.62
C ILE A 194 -7.90 -13.46 -22.53
N ALA A 195 -9.18 -13.22 -22.76
CA ALA A 195 -10.27 -14.20 -22.66
C ALA A 195 -11.09 -14.23 -23.95
N PRO A 196 -10.53 -14.77 -25.07
CA PRO A 196 -11.14 -14.69 -26.40
C PRO A 196 -12.45 -15.47 -26.56
N ASN A 197 -12.66 -16.49 -25.72
CA ASN A 197 -13.88 -17.32 -25.75
C ASN A 197 -14.87 -16.93 -24.64
N GLY A 198 -14.68 -15.76 -23.99
CA GLY A 198 -15.54 -15.31 -22.90
C GLY A 198 -15.26 -15.98 -21.56
N GLU A 199 -14.05 -16.50 -21.37
CA GLU A 199 -13.62 -17.07 -20.09
C GLU A 199 -13.68 -16.00 -18.97
N LYS A 200 -13.99 -16.42 -17.76
CA LYS A 200 -13.90 -15.54 -16.59
C LYS A 200 -12.44 -15.27 -16.24
N ILE A 201 -12.14 -14.05 -15.82
CA ILE A 201 -10.78 -13.62 -15.48
C ILE A 201 -10.65 -13.46 -13.97
N LEU A 202 -9.77 -14.26 -13.36
CA LEU A 202 -9.33 -14.09 -11.98
C LEU A 202 -8.02 -13.28 -12.01
N ALA A 203 -7.85 -12.33 -11.10
CA ALA A 203 -6.65 -11.49 -11.05
C ALA A 203 -5.98 -11.54 -9.66
N HIS A 204 -4.67 -11.34 -9.63
CA HIS A 204 -3.87 -11.14 -8.42
C HIS A 204 -2.77 -10.13 -8.68
N VAL A 205 -2.58 -9.20 -7.73
CA VAL A 205 -1.52 -8.18 -7.79
C VAL A 205 -0.66 -8.28 -6.54
N SER A 206 0.64 -8.56 -6.70
CA SER A 206 1.58 -8.51 -5.57
C SER A 206 3.05 -8.50 -6.02
N ASN A 207 3.96 -8.44 -5.05
CA ASN A 207 5.40 -8.61 -5.25
C ASN A 207 5.86 -10.07 -5.09
N PHE A 208 4.98 -11.03 -5.24
CA PHE A 208 5.19 -12.49 -5.23
C PHE A 208 6.15 -13.00 -4.15
N ARG A 209 6.03 -12.43 -2.93
CA ARG A 209 6.75 -12.89 -1.74
C ARG A 209 5.95 -13.99 -1.03
N PRO A 210 6.58 -14.85 -0.21
CA PRO A 210 5.90 -15.93 0.51
C PRO A 210 4.66 -15.48 1.29
N VAL A 211 4.71 -14.31 1.95
CA VAL A 211 3.58 -13.72 2.67
C VAL A 211 2.34 -13.47 1.79
N LYS A 212 2.52 -13.36 0.46
CA LYS A 212 1.43 -13.16 -0.51
C LYS A 212 0.79 -14.46 -0.97
N ARG A 213 1.40 -15.62 -0.63
CA ARG A 213 0.87 -16.97 -0.88
C ARG A 213 0.43 -17.19 -2.33
N VAL A 214 1.28 -16.79 -3.29
CA VAL A 214 0.99 -16.92 -4.74
C VAL A 214 0.73 -18.38 -5.13
N CYS A 215 1.34 -19.34 -4.41
CA CYS A 215 1.04 -20.75 -4.57
C CYS A 215 -0.45 -21.07 -4.29
N ASP A 216 -1.07 -20.40 -3.33
CA ASP A 216 -2.50 -20.61 -3.06
C ASP A 216 -3.38 -19.90 -4.11
N VAL A 217 -2.93 -18.77 -4.67
CA VAL A 217 -3.63 -18.15 -5.82
C VAL A 217 -3.78 -19.14 -6.97
N VAL A 218 -2.68 -19.83 -7.37
CA VAL A 218 -2.74 -20.80 -8.48
C VAL A 218 -3.50 -22.07 -8.11
N LYS A 219 -3.53 -22.48 -6.84
CA LYS A 219 -4.35 -23.61 -6.38
C LYS A 219 -5.85 -23.28 -6.43
N ILE A 220 -6.25 -22.08 -5.98
CA ILE A 220 -7.62 -21.59 -6.06
C ILE A 220 -8.05 -21.55 -7.53
N PHE A 221 -7.21 -20.94 -8.37
CA PHE A 221 -7.44 -20.89 -9.81
C PHE A 221 -7.64 -22.28 -10.43
N ALA A 222 -6.76 -23.25 -10.13
CA ALA A 222 -6.88 -24.60 -10.67
C ALA A 222 -8.22 -25.26 -10.30
N LYS A 223 -8.68 -25.08 -9.05
CA LYS A 223 -9.98 -25.61 -8.60
C LYS A 223 -11.16 -24.94 -9.29
N VAL A 224 -11.11 -23.64 -9.51
CA VAL A 224 -12.13 -22.92 -10.30
C VAL A 224 -12.11 -23.41 -11.74
N ARG A 225 -10.92 -23.56 -12.31
CA ARG A 225 -10.70 -24.01 -13.71
C ARG A 225 -11.22 -25.42 -13.99
N GLU A 226 -11.20 -26.32 -12.98
CA GLU A 226 -11.79 -27.65 -13.05
C GLU A 226 -13.34 -27.62 -13.25
N GLN A 227 -13.99 -26.53 -12.82
CA GLN A 227 -15.44 -26.40 -12.83
C GLN A 227 -15.97 -25.51 -13.97
N MET A 228 -15.16 -24.56 -14.45
CA MET A 228 -15.55 -23.64 -15.51
C MET A 228 -14.34 -23.04 -16.25
N PRO A 229 -14.47 -22.66 -17.53
CA PRO A 229 -13.40 -21.97 -18.25
C PRO A 229 -13.06 -20.63 -17.60
N CYS A 230 -11.79 -20.47 -17.24
CA CYS A 230 -11.29 -19.21 -16.68
C CYS A 230 -9.79 -19.01 -16.95
N LYS A 231 -9.34 -17.77 -16.87
CA LYS A 231 -7.94 -17.34 -16.99
C LYS A 231 -7.47 -16.76 -15.67
N LEU A 232 -6.20 -16.94 -15.35
CA LEU A 232 -5.55 -16.29 -14.21
C LEU A 232 -4.58 -15.23 -14.70
N LEU A 233 -4.78 -13.99 -14.25
CA LEU A 233 -3.93 -12.85 -14.52
C LEU A 233 -3.10 -12.50 -13.30
N LEU A 234 -1.79 -12.74 -13.37
CA LEU A 234 -0.83 -12.36 -12.34
C LEU A 234 -0.12 -11.06 -12.72
N ILE A 235 -0.25 -10.05 -11.87
CA ILE A 235 0.34 -8.72 -12.04
C ILE A 235 1.38 -8.52 -10.95
N GLY A 236 2.63 -8.28 -11.34
CA GLY A 236 3.76 -8.12 -10.45
C GLY A 236 4.88 -9.11 -10.76
N ASP A 237 5.86 -9.16 -9.86
CA ASP A 237 7.01 -10.03 -9.99
C ASP A 237 7.65 -10.29 -8.63
N GLY A 238 8.34 -11.41 -8.49
CA GLY A 238 9.03 -11.73 -7.24
C GLY A 238 9.46 -13.20 -7.13
N PRO A 239 10.01 -13.60 -5.97
CA PRO A 239 10.65 -14.90 -5.82
C PRO A 239 9.73 -16.10 -6.08
N ASP A 240 8.42 -15.97 -5.79
CA ASP A 240 7.47 -17.10 -5.95
C ASP A 240 6.86 -17.20 -7.36
N ARG A 241 7.33 -16.38 -8.33
CA ARG A 241 6.85 -16.46 -9.73
C ARG A 241 7.05 -17.84 -10.32
N HIS A 242 8.25 -18.40 -10.17
CA HIS A 242 8.57 -19.72 -10.71
C HIS A 242 7.71 -20.86 -10.10
N VAL A 243 7.27 -20.69 -8.85
CA VAL A 243 6.37 -21.65 -8.17
C VAL A 243 5.02 -21.68 -8.87
N ALA A 244 4.46 -20.50 -9.21
CA ALA A 244 3.21 -20.40 -9.93
C ALA A 244 3.30 -21.01 -11.34
N GLU A 245 4.35 -20.69 -12.09
CA GLU A 245 4.59 -21.23 -13.44
C GLU A 245 4.76 -22.75 -13.43
N THR A 246 5.54 -23.29 -12.48
CA THR A 246 5.78 -24.74 -12.35
C THR A 246 4.49 -25.47 -12.01
N PHE A 247 3.72 -24.98 -11.02
CA PHE A 247 2.46 -25.57 -10.62
C PHE A 247 1.47 -25.67 -11.81
N CYS A 248 1.33 -24.60 -12.58
CA CYS A 248 0.44 -24.59 -13.74
C CYS A 248 0.93 -25.53 -14.86
N ARG A 249 2.24 -25.64 -15.06
CA ARG A 249 2.85 -26.56 -16.03
C ARG A 249 2.59 -28.01 -15.66
N GLU A 250 2.81 -28.40 -14.43
CA GLU A 250 2.58 -29.77 -13.94
C GLU A 250 1.12 -30.19 -14.05
N ARG A 251 0.19 -29.24 -14.04
CA ARG A 251 -1.24 -29.50 -14.17
C ARG A 251 -1.78 -29.31 -15.60
N GLY A 252 -0.94 -28.94 -16.57
CA GLY A 252 -1.34 -28.73 -17.95
C GLY A 252 -2.27 -27.53 -18.17
N ILE A 253 -2.20 -26.51 -17.31
CA ILE A 253 -3.04 -25.30 -17.33
C ILE A 253 -2.24 -24.02 -17.62
N SER A 254 -1.02 -24.14 -18.14
CA SER A 254 -0.13 -22.98 -18.39
C SER A 254 -0.69 -21.99 -19.43
N GLU A 255 -1.50 -22.45 -20.38
CA GLU A 255 -2.13 -21.59 -21.38
C GLU A 255 -3.22 -20.67 -20.81
N ASP A 256 -3.69 -20.97 -19.61
CA ASP A 256 -4.69 -20.19 -18.90
C ASP A 256 -4.07 -19.25 -17.84
N LEU A 257 -2.73 -19.28 -17.69
CA LEU A 257 -1.95 -18.40 -16.82
C LEU A 257 -1.29 -17.29 -17.64
N ILE A 258 -1.60 -16.03 -17.32
CA ILE A 258 -1.01 -14.84 -17.94
C ILE A 258 -0.25 -14.06 -16.86
N ILE A 259 1.05 -13.81 -17.07
CA ILE A 259 1.88 -13.03 -16.16
C ILE A 259 2.34 -11.76 -16.86
N LEU A 260 1.86 -10.59 -16.39
CA LEU A 260 2.15 -9.29 -17.02
C LEU A 260 3.43 -8.62 -16.46
N GLY A 261 4.00 -9.16 -15.37
CA GLY A 261 5.10 -8.47 -14.69
C GLY A 261 4.63 -7.18 -14.00
N LYS A 262 5.55 -6.24 -13.79
CA LYS A 262 5.26 -4.97 -13.13
C LYS A 262 4.56 -4.01 -14.09
N VAL A 263 3.36 -3.60 -13.73
CA VAL A 263 2.52 -2.66 -14.50
C VAL A 263 2.40 -1.34 -13.72
N LYS A 264 2.47 -0.21 -14.42
CA LYS A 264 2.30 1.13 -13.80
C LYS A 264 0.85 1.43 -13.46
N ASP A 265 -0.06 1.14 -14.38
CA ASP A 265 -1.50 1.33 -14.23
C ASP A 265 -2.17 -0.02 -13.96
N THR A 266 -2.20 -0.40 -12.69
CA THR A 266 -2.83 -1.64 -12.25
C THR A 266 -4.35 -1.59 -12.35
N GLN A 267 -4.96 -0.42 -12.19
CA GLN A 267 -6.41 -0.26 -12.22
C GLN A 267 -6.98 -0.54 -13.60
N HIS A 268 -6.35 -0.01 -14.65
CA HIS A 268 -6.74 -0.29 -16.02
C HIS A 268 -6.77 -1.80 -16.33
N VAL A 269 -5.72 -2.51 -15.91
CA VAL A 269 -5.64 -3.95 -16.10
C VAL A 269 -6.62 -4.72 -15.20
N LEU A 270 -6.81 -4.30 -13.96
CA LEU A 270 -7.76 -4.93 -13.05
C LEU A 270 -9.21 -4.77 -13.51
N GLY A 271 -9.55 -3.70 -14.22
CA GLY A 271 -10.91 -3.42 -14.69
C GLY A 271 -11.51 -4.50 -15.60
N ILE A 272 -10.67 -5.34 -16.25
CA ILE A 272 -11.16 -6.47 -17.06
C ILE A 272 -11.45 -7.73 -16.25
N ALA A 273 -11.01 -7.81 -14.98
CA ALA A 273 -11.18 -9.00 -14.15
C ALA A 273 -12.62 -9.19 -13.66
N ASP A 274 -12.98 -10.43 -13.41
CA ASP A 274 -14.26 -10.78 -12.80
C ASP A 274 -14.15 -10.97 -11.29
N LEU A 275 -12.98 -11.45 -10.79
CA LEU A 275 -12.66 -11.60 -9.38
C LEU A 275 -11.20 -11.28 -9.10
N PHE A 276 -10.94 -10.78 -7.89
CA PHE A 276 -9.59 -10.58 -7.36
C PHE A 276 -9.29 -11.56 -6.24
N LEU A 277 -8.13 -12.21 -6.28
CA LEU A 277 -7.69 -13.19 -5.27
C LEU A 277 -6.61 -12.58 -4.39
N LEU A 278 -6.79 -12.56 -3.07
CA LEU A 278 -5.82 -12.08 -2.09
C LEU A 278 -5.67 -13.04 -0.90
N PRO A 279 -5.11 -14.24 -1.09
CA PRO A 279 -4.95 -15.26 -0.03
C PRO A 279 -3.77 -14.98 0.90
N SER A 280 -3.34 -13.73 1.04
CA SER A 280 -2.16 -13.34 1.81
C SER A 280 -2.20 -13.89 3.24
N GLU A 281 -1.02 -14.25 3.76
CA GLU A 281 -0.84 -14.67 5.15
C GLU A 281 -1.03 -13.49 6.11
N PHE A 282 -0.59 -12.32 5.68
CA PHE A 282 -0.75 -11.07 6.42
C PHE A 282 -0.80 -9.86 5.47
N GLU A 283 -1.69 -8.92 5.78
CA GLU A 283 -1.80 -7.61 5.13
C GLU A 283 -2.05 -6.53 6.18
N SER A 284 -1.28 -5.46 6.13
CA SER A 284 -1.50 -4.33 7.03
C SER A 284 -2.76 -3.54 6.72
N PHE A 285 -3.21 -3.57 5.45
CA PHE A 285 -4.41 -2.89 4.98
C PHE A 285 -5.11 -3.65 3.84
N GLY A 286 -4.36 -4.04 2.79
CA GLY A 286 -4.92 -4.67 1.59
C GLY A 286 -5.15 -3.67 0.45
N LEU A 287 -4.18 -2.78 0.17
CA LEU A 287 -4.31 -1.78 -0.88
C LEU A 287 -4.63 -2.39 -2.26
N ALA A 288 -4.07 -3.55 -2.59
CA ALA A 288 -4.36 -4.23 -3.85
C ALA A 288 -5.83 -4.70 -3.96
N ALA A 289 -6.45 -5.10 -2.83
CA ALA A 289 -7.89 -5.36 -2.77
C ALA A 289 -8.69 -4.08 -3.00
N LEU A 290 -8.28 -2.97 -2.37
CA LEU A 290 -8.93 -1.68 -2.57
C LEU A 290 -8.82 -1.19 -4.03
N GLU A 291 -7.66 -1.36 -4.67
CA GLU A 291 -7.46 -1.05 -6.09
C GLU A 291 -8.38 -1.88 -6.99
N ALA A 292 -8.55 -3.17 -6.71
CA ALA A 292 -9.49 -4.03 -7.45
C ALA A 292 -10.96 -3.59 -7.24
N MET A 293 -11.34 -3.31 -6.00
CA MET A 293 -12.69 -2.86 -5.67
C MET A 293 -13.02 -1.51 -6.29
N ALA A 294 -12.04 -0.62 -6.42
CA ALA A 294 -12.20 0.70 -7.05
C ALA A 294 -12.52 0.64 -8.55
N VAL A 295 -12.25 -0.49 -9.18
CA VAL A 295 -12.65 -0.78 -10.56
C VAL A 295 -13.80 -1.81 -10.65
N GLY A 296 -14.53 -2.00 -9.56
CA GLY A 296 -15.71 -2.85 -9.50
C GLY A 296 -15.41 -4.35 -9.49
N VAL A 297 -14.24 -4.77 -9.01
CA VAL A 297 -13.86 -6.20 -8.96
C VAL A 297 -14.00 -6.72 -7.53
N PRO A 298 -14.92 -7.68 -7.27
CA PRO A 298 -15.09 -8.28 -5.95
C PRO A 298 -13.86 -9.09 -5.53
N VAL A 299 -13.65 -9.19 -4.22
CA VAL A 299 -12.41 -9.75 -3.65
C VAL A 299 -12.68 -11.05 -2.89
N ILE A 300 -11.94 -12.10 -3.20
CA ILE A 300 -11.83 -13.29 -2.37
C ILE A 300 -10.50 -13.21 -1.62
N SER A 301 -10.54 -13.07 -0.31
CA SER A 301 -9.33 -12.80 0.47
C SER A 301 -9.27 -13.58 1.77
N SER A 302 -8.08 -13.60 2.38
CA SER A 302 -7.89 -14.08 3.73
C SER A 302 -8.54 -13.15 4.76
N ASN A 303 -9.01 -13.72 5.87
CA ASN A 303 -9.49 -12.99 7.03
C ASN A 303 -8.32 -12.69 7.97
N THR A 304 -7.45 -11.73 7.61
CA THR A 304 -6.23 -11.43 8.38
C THR A 304 -5.84 -9.97 8.29
N GLY A 305 -5.19 -9.46 9.35
CA GLY A 305 -4.69 -8.09 9.42
C GLY A 305 -5.76 -7.05 9.13
N GLY A 306 -5.42 -6.05 8.32
CA GLY A 306 -6.33 -4.97 7.92
C GLY A 306 -7.30 -5.33 6.77
N ILE A 307 -7.24 -6.54 6.20
CA ILE A 307 -8.13 -6.92 5.08
C ILE A 307 -9.62 -6.80 5.44
N PRO A 308 -10.09 -7.26 6.64
CA PRO A 308 -11.50 -7.16 7.00
C PRO A 308 -12.01 -5.71 7.15
N GLU A 309 -11.11 -4.75 7.29
CA GLU A 309 -11.48 -3.32 7.32
C GLU A 309 -11.79 -2.79 5.91
N VAL A 310 -11.24 -3.43 4.86
CA VAL A 310 -11.40 -3.04 3.45
C VAL A 310 -12.44 -3.91 2.75
N ASN A 311 -12.28 -5.24 2.84
CA ASN A 311 -13.16 -6.22 2.20
C ASN A 311 -14.22 -6.68 3.20
N GLU A 312 -15.46 -6.25 3.01
CA GLU A 312 -16.61 -6.62 3.86
C GLU A 312 -17.16 -7.98 3.41
N ASP A 313 -17.15 -8.97 4.36
CA ASP A 313 -17.59 -10.34 4.07
C ASP A 313 -19.04 -10.40 3.60
N LYS A 314 -19.26 -11.15 2.52
CA LYS A 314 -20.59 -11.33 1.86
C LYS A 314 -21.21 -10.05 1.32
N PHE A 315 -20.43 -8.98 1.22
CA PHE A 315 -20.88 -7.71 0.67
C PHE A 315 -19.98 -7.29 -0.51
N SER A 316 -18.71 -6.93 -0.28
CA SER A 316 -17.78 -6.55 -1.32
C SER A 316 -16.93 -7.71 -1.85
N GLY A 317 -17.04 -8.86 -1.20
CA GLY A 317 -16.32 -10.09 -1.50
C GLY A 317 -16.57 -11.15 -0.43
N TYR A 318 -15.63 -12.07 -0.27
CA TYR A 318 -15.66 -13.08 0.78
C TYR A 318 -14.35 -13.13 1.54
N LEU A 319 -14.45 -13.42 2.85
CA LEU A 319 -13.32 -13.66 3.73
C LEU A 319 -13.24 -15.15 4.07
N SER A 320 -12.06 -15.75 3.92
CA SER A 320 -11.77 -17.14 4.28
C SER A 320 -10.55 -17.19 5.23
N ASN A 321 -10.38 -18.28 5.95
CA ASN A 321 -9.18 -18.44 6.77
C ASN A 321 -7.92 -18.50 5.91
N VAL A 322 -6.80 -18.03 6.46
CA VAL A 322 -5.49 -18.12 5.78
C VAL A 322 -5.19 -19.56 5.42
N GLY A 323 -4.88 -19.81 4.15
CA GLY A 323 -4.56 -21.14 3.62
C GLY A 323 -5.75 -22.03 3.29
N ASP A 324 -6.99 -21.59 3.54
CA ASP A 324 -8.18 -22.34 3.18
C ASP A 324 -8.54 -22.17 1.70
N VAL A 325 -7.75 -22.81 0.86
CA VAL A 325 -7.89 -22.83 -0.59
C VAL A 325 -9.26 -23.37 -1.04
N GLU A 326 -9.81 -24.36 -0.29
CA GLU A 326 -11.10 -24.97 -0.61
C GLU A 326 -12.25 -23.98 -0.45
N ASP A 327 -12.29 -23.29 0.70
CA ASP A 327 -13.32 -22.29 0.95
C ASP A 327 -13.21 -21.10 0.00
N MET A 328 -11.98 -20.63 -0.28
CA MET A 328 -11.75 -19.55 -1.25
C MET A 328 -12.20 -19.94 -2.67
N ALA A 329 -11.91 -21.16 -3.12
CA ALA A 329 -12.37 -21.64 -4.43
C ALA A 329 -13.89 -21.78 -4.51
N LYS A 330 -14.53 -22.30 -3.45
CA LYS A 330 -15.98 -22.38 -3.32
C LYS A 330 -16.62 -20.99 -3.37
N ASN A 331 -16.07 -20.03 -2.64
CA ASN A 331 -16.55 -18.65 -2.64
C ASN A 331 -16.39 -17.99 -4.01
N ALA A 332 -15.27 -18.21 -4.70
CA ALA A 332 -15.05 -17.75 -6.07
C ALA A 332 -16.11 -18.34 -7.05
N LEU A 333 -16.31 -19.66 -7.01
CA LEU A 333 -17.32 -20.32 -7.85
C LEU A 333 -18.74 -19.81 -7.58
N SER A 334 -19.07 -19.54 -6.31
CA SER A 334 -20.39 -19.02 -5.94
C SER A 334 -20.74 -17.67 -6.57
N LEU A 335 -19.74 -16.87 -6.92
CA LEU A 335 -19.89 -15.61 -7.65
C LEU A 335 -19.83 -15.84 -9.16
N LEU A 336 -18.82 -16.56 -9.64
CA LEU A 336 -18.56 -16.71 -11.07
C LEU A 336 -19.65 -17.50 -11.81
N GLN A 337 -20.34 -18.43 -11.13
CA GLN A 337 -21.42 -19.24 -11.70
C GLN A 337 -22.80 -18.55 -11.61
N ASN A 338 -22.90 -17.39 -10.93
CA ASN A 338 -24.14 -16.65 -10.80
C ASN A 338 -23.94 -15.19 -11.25
N GLU A 339 -24.36 -14.88 -12.48
CA GLU A 339 -24.12 -13.58 -13.09
C GLU A 339 -24.81 -12.42 -12.34
N GLU A 340 -26.04 -12.63 -11.86
CA GLU A 340 -26.79 -11.60 -11.11
C GLU A 340 -26.05 -11.26 -9.80
N LYS A 341 -25.62 -12.30 -9.09
CA LYS A 341 -24.85 -12.14 -7.85
C LYS A 341 -23.49 -11.49 -8.11
N LEU A 342 -22.80 -11.85 -9.18
CA LEU A 342 -21.54 -11.24 -9.57
C LEU A 342 -21.70 -9.73 -9.84
N ILE A 343 -22.72 -9.35 -10.59
CA ILE A 343 -23.03 -7.94 -10.88
C ILE A 343 -23.30 -7.18 -9.57
N GLN A 344 -24.14 -7.74 -8.69
CA GLN A 344 -24.41 -7.14 -7.39
C GLN A 344 -23.11 -6.91 -6.57
N PHE A 345 -22.22 -7.92 -6.50
CA PHE A 345 -20.98 -7.82 -5.77
C PHE A 345 -20.00 -6.83 -6.41
N LYS A 346 -20.00 -6.68 -7.73
CA LYS A 346 -19.23 -5.66 -8.45
C LYS A 346 -19.65 -4.24 -8.04
N GLU A 347 -20.95 -3.96 -7.99
CA GLU A 347 -21.48 -2.68 -7.54
C GLU A 347 -21.18 -2.41 -6.07
N GLN A 348 -21.32 -3.42 -5.22
CA GLN A 348 -21.02 -3.34 -3.80
C GLN A 348 -19.53 -3.13 -3.53
N ALA A 349 -18.65 -3.82 -4.25
CA ALA A 349 -17.19 -3.63 -4.16
C ALA A 349 -16.80 -2.18 -4.51
N PHE A 350 -17.33 -1.64 -5.60
CA PHE A 350 -17.11 -0.25 -5.98
C PHE A 350 -17.66 0.73 -4.93
N GLY A 351 -18.87 0.47 -4.43
CA GLY A 351 -19.48 1.26 -3.35
C GLY A 351 -18.63 1.27 -2.06
N GLN A 352 -18.05 0.10 -1.71
CA GLN A 352 -17.15 -0.03 -0.57
C GLN A 352 -15.85 0.74 -0.80
N ALA A 353 -15.25 0.67 -1.99
CA ALA A 353 -14.03 1.40 -2.32
C ALA A 353 -14.21 2.93 -2.21
N LYS A 354 -15.38 3.45 -2.54
CA LYS A 354 -15.69 4.90 -2.40
C LYS A 354 -15.55 5.43 -0.97
N LYS A 355 -15.70 4.58 0.04
CA LYS A 355 -15.50 4.98 1.45
C LYS A 355 -14.04 5.38 1.71
N PHE A 356 -13.12 4.81 0.93
CA PHE A 356 -11.67 5.04 1.00
C PHE A 356 -11.15 5.98 -0.09
N ASP A 357 -12.02 6.78 -0.69
CA ASP A 357 -11.56 7.82 -1.64
C ASP A 357 -10.67 8.84 -0.93
N ILE A 358 -9.64 9.32 -1.62
CA ILE A 358 -8.74 10.37 -1.12
C ILE A 358 -9.51 11.62 -0.65
N LEU A 359 -10.65 11.94 -1.28
CA LEU A 359 -11.49 13.06 -0.89
C LEU A 359 -12.05 12.92 0.53
N ASN A 360 -12.25 11.69 1.01
CA ASN A 360 -12.71 11.41 2.37
C ASN A 360 -11.54 11.35 3.37
N VAL A 361 -10.36 10.91 2.94
CA VAL A 361 -9.20 10.69 3.82
C VAL A 361 -8.34 11.96 3.96
N LEU A 362 -8.19 12.74 2.89
CA LEU A 362 -7.36 13.96 2.88
C LEU A 362 -7.72 14.95 4.00
N PRO A 363 -9.01 15.25 4.28
CA PRO A 363 -9.37 16.15 5.37
C PRO A 363 -8.93 15.68 6.75
N ILE A 364 -8.80 14.36 6.94
CA ILE A 364 -8.30 13.77 8.21
C ILE A 364 -6.82 14.13 8.39
N TYR A 365 -6.01 13.98 7.34
CA TYR A 365 -4.60 14.38 7.37
C TYR A 365 -4.44 15.90 7.53
N GLU A 366 -5.22 16.72 6.83
CA GLU A 366 -5.17 18.18 6.99
C GLU A 366 -5.50 18.62 8.43
N LYS A 367 -6.49 17.97 9.06
CA LYS A 367 -6.83 18.19 10.47
C LYS A 367 -5.70 17.77 11.41
N LEU A 368 -5.07 16.61 11.16
CA LEU A 368 -3.93 16.13 11.91
C LEU A 368 -2.75 17.11 11.82
N TYR A 369 -2.42 17.58 10.62
CA TYR A 369 -1.32 18.53 10.42
C TYR A 369 -1.55 19.85 11.17
N LYS A 370 -2.74 20.43 11.09
CA LYS A 370 -3.12 21.65 11.82
C LYS A 370 -2.95 21.43 13.33
N ARG A 371 -3.46 20.34 13.87
CA ARG A 371 -3.35 20.01 15.29
C ARG A 371 -1.91 19.87 15.76
N VAL A 372 -1.05 19.22 14.97
CA VAL A 372 0.38 19.06 15.28
C VAL A 372 1.11 20.40 15.23
N MET A 373 0.76 21.28 14.31
CA MET A 373 1.33 22.62 14.20
C MET A 373 0.93 23.54 15.38
N GLU A 374 -0.32 23.44 15.83
CA GLU A 374 -0.85 24.24 16.94
C GLU A 374 -0.28 23.77 18.30
N HIS A 375 -0.04 22.47 18.44
CA HIS A 375 0.37 21.83 19.70
C HIS A 375 1.53 20.84 19.53
N PRO A 376 2.73 21.28 19.09
CA PRO A 376 3.81 20.35 18.76
C PRO A 376 4.36 19.55 19.96
N SER A 377 4.02 19.91 21.20
CA SER A 377 4.52 19.27 22.44
C SER A 377 3.48 18.39 23.16
N THR A 378 2.25 18.26 22.66
CA THR A 378 1.13 17.62 23.40
C THR A 378 0.81 16.18 22.97
N PHE A 379 1.59 15.58 22.06
CA PHE A 379 1.36 14.23 21.55
C PHE A 379 2.42 13.25 22.01
#